data_c48ad8737d6a387ca70fad9bcdf85ac7
#
_entry.id   c48ad8737d6a387ca70fad9bcdf85ac7
#
_cell.length_a   1.000
_cell.length_b   1.000
_cell.length_c   1.000
_cell.angle_alpha   90.00
_cell.angle_beta   90.00
_cell.angle_gamma   90.00
#
_symmetry.space_group_name_H-M   'P 1'
#
loop_
_entity.id
_entity.type
_entity.pdbx_description
1 polymer ?
#
loop_
_entity_poly.entity_id
_entity_poly.type
_entity_poly.pdbx_seq_one_letter_code
_entity_poly.pdbx_strand_id
1 'polypeptide(L)'
;SRQLGIKWRVIGILCGWIPVVHLIVLGKLISLASGETVLENEKIIKDKARQADRVCATRYPILMVHGVFFRDFRYLNYWGRIPAALEANGATIFYGNHQSAASVADSGREIADRIQQILKETGCGKVNIIAHSKGGLDSRYAISKLGMAPYVASLTTINTPHRGCEFADYLLGKIPEKQQQTVANAYNSALKKLGDTNPDFIAAVTDLTASACENLNRELPDPQGVYI
;
A
#
# COMPACT_ATOMS: atom_id res chain seq x y z
N SER A 1 -3.59 -21.70 -13.66
CA SER A 1 -2.99 -20.37 -13.77
C SER A 1 -2.43 -20.19 -15.17
N ARG A 2 -2.75 -19.10 -15.85
CA ARG A 2 -2.21 -18.74 -17.17
C ARG A 2 -0.86 -18.01 -17.07
N GLN A 3 -0.34 -17.86 -15.85
CA GLN A 3 0.96 -17.24 -15.57
C GLN A 3 2.00 -18.27 -15.17
N LEU A 4 3.26 -18.01 -15.54
CA LEU A 4 4.43 -18.78 -15.13
C LEU A 4 4.71 -18.54 -13.64
N GLY A 5 3.94 -19.20 -12.77
CA GLY A 5 4.06 -19.09 -11.31
C GLY A 5 5.36 -19.70 -10.78
N ILE A 6 5.67 -19.40 -9.52
CA ILE A 6 6.86 -19.90 -8.80
C ILE A 6 6.99 -21.43 -8.90
N LYS A 7 5.87 -22.16 -8.80
CA LYS A 7 5.84 -23.63 -8.92
C LYS A 7 6.57 -24.13 -10.19
N TRP A 8 6.24 -23.57 -11.36
CA TRP A 8 6.81 -24.01 -12.61
C TRP A 8 8.27 -23.55 -12.79
N ARG A 9 8.64 -22.41 -12.22
CA ARG A 9 10.06 -21.95 -12.18
C ARG A 9 10.91 -22.90 -11.36
N VAL A 10 10.46 -23.31 -10.18
CA VAL A 10 11.14 -24.28 -9.32
C VAL A 10 11.23 -25.64 -10.01
N ILE A 11 10.13 -26.15 -10.59
CA ILE A 11 10.15 -27.41 -11.35
C ILE A 11 11.14 -27.34 -12.51
N GLY A 12 11.20 -26.23 -13.25
CA GLY A 12 12.15 -26.02 -14.34
C GLY A 12 13.60 -26.12 -13.88
N ILE A 13 13.93 -25.50 -12.74
CA ILE A 13 15.28 -25.55 -12.16
C ILE A 13 15.62 -26.98 -11.72
N LEU A 14 14.74 -27.64 -10.99
CA LEU A 14 14.99 -28.98 -10.43
C LEU A 14 15.07 -30.05 -11.53
N CYS A 15 14.23 -29.96 -12.57
CA CYS A 15 14.22 -30.93 -13.67
C CYS A 15 15.23 -30.63 -14.76
N GLY A 16 15.90 -29.48 -14.73
CA GLY A 16 16.84 -29.04 -15.76
C GLY A 16 18.03 -29.97 -15.94
N TRP A 17 18.41 -30.76 -14.94
CA TRP A 17 19.54 -31.69 -14.93
C TRP A 17 19.17 -33.10 -15.36
N ILE A 18 17.87 -33.41 -15.54
CA ILE A 18 17.43 -34.79 -15.86
C ILE A 18 17.19 -34.91 -17.37
N PRO A 19 18.00 -35.73 -18.09
CA PRO A 19 17.80 -35.95 -19.53
C PRO A 19 16.37 -36.36 -19.85
N VAL A 20 15.84 -35.95 -20.99
CA VAL A 20 14.44 -36.18 -21.45
C VAL A 20 13.39 -35.44 -20.63
N VAL A 21 13.42 -35.53 -19.30
CA VAL A 21 12.44 -34.86 -18.43
C VAL A 21 12.51 -33.33 -18.59
N HIS A 22 13.73 -32.77 -18.70
CA HIS A 22 13.89 -31.33 -18.91
C HIS A 22 13.23 -30.85 -20.21
N LEU A 23 13.23 -31.66 -21.29
CA LEU A 23 12.58 -31.29 -22.55
C LEU A 23 11.05 -31.18 -22.40
N ILE A 24 10.45 -32.11 -21.66
CA ILE A 24 8.99 -32.09 -21.38
C ILE A 24 8.65 -30.86 -20.53
N VAL A 25 9.43 -30.60 -19.48
CA VAL A 25 9.24 -29.44 -18.61
C VAL A 25 9.46 -28.15 -19.39
N LEU A 26 10.49 -28.08 -20.23
CA LEU A 26 10.78 -26.93 -21.09
C LEU A 26 9.62 -26.66 -22.05
N GLY A 27 9.09 -27.67 -22.72
CA GLY A 27 7.90 -27.53 -23.58
C GLY A 27 6.71 -26.95 -22.82
N LYS A 28 6.50 -27.39 -21.57
CA LYS A 28 5.44 -26.84 -20.70
C LYS A 28 5.72 -25.39 -20.29
N LEU A 29 6.95 -25.05 -19.95
CA LEU A 29 7.35 -23.69 -19.61
C LEU A 29 7.17 -22.73 -20.79
N ILE A 30 7.58 -23.15 -22.00
CA ILE A 30 7.39 -22.38 -23.24
C ILE A 30 5.90 -22.14 -23.49
N SER A 31 5.07 -23.19 -23.40
CA SER A 31 3.62 -23.07 -23.57
C SER A 31 2.98 -22.09 -22.58
N LEU A 32 3.38 -22.13 -21.31
CA LEU A 32 2.90 -21.20 -20.29
C LEU A 32 3.38 -19.77 -20.54
N ALA A 33 4.67 -19.58 -20.86
CA ALA A 33 5.24 -18.28 -21.16
C ALA A 33 4.62 -17.65 -22.41
N SER A 34 4.41 -18.43 -23.48
CA SER A 34 3.72 -17.96 -24.68
C SER A 34 2.29 -17.52 -24.38
N GLY A 35 1.54 -18.31 -23.60
CA GLY A 35 0.20 -17.95 -23.18
C GLY A 35 0.15 -16.68 -22.32
N GLU A 36 1.14 -16.48 -21.44
CA GLU A 36 1.28 -15.26 -20.64
C GLU A 36 1.57 -14.06 -21.53
N THR A 37 2.48 -14.19 -22.51
CA THR A 37 2.84 -13.13 -23.45
C THR A 37 1.64 -12.68 -24.28
N VAL A 38 0.82 -13.60 -24.76
CA VAL A 38 -0.41 -13.27 -25.51
C VAL A 38 -1.36 -12.45 -24.64
N LEU A 39 -1.59 -12.89 -23.41
CA LEU A 39 -2.49 -12.19 -22.46
C LEU A 39 -1.97 -10.79 -22.10
N GLU A 40 -0.67 -10.66 -21.86
CA GLU A 40 -0.10 -9.34 -21.54
C GLU A 40 -0.15 -8.40 -22.75
N ASN A 41 0.08 -8.90 -23.97
CA ASN A 41 -0.07 -8.12 -25.19
C ASN A 41 -1.52 -7.66 -25.42
N GLU A 42 -2.50 -8.55 -25.19
CA GLU A 42 -3.92 -8.17 -25.26
C GLU A 42 -4.28 -7.07 -24.25
N LYS A 43 -3.75 -7.17 -23.02
CA LYS A 43 -3.93 -6.11 -22.01
C LYS A 43 -3.32 -4.79 -22.47
N ILE A 44 -2.06 -4.82 -22.96
CA ILE A 44 -1.37 -3.62 -23.45
C ILE A 44 -2.16 -2.95 -24.57
N ILE A 45 -2.71 -3.73 -25.51
CA ILE A 45 -3.52 -3.21 -26.62
C ILE A 45 -4.80 -2.55 -26.07
N LYS A 46 -5.50 -3.24 -25.15
CA LYS A 46 -6.72 -2.70 -24.52
C LYS A 46 -6.44 -1.46 -23.70
N ASP A 47 -5.35 -1.43 -22.94
CA ASP A 47 -4.97 -0.27 -22.14
C ASP A 47 -4.63 0.92 -23.03
N LYS A 48 -3.86 0.71 -24.11
CA LYS A 48 -3.58 1.77 -25.08
C LYS A 48 -4.84 2.31 -25.74
N ALA A 49 -5.77 1.44 -26.12
CA ALA A 49 -7.06 1.86 -26.70
C ALA A 49 -7.90 2.72 -25.75
N ARG A 50 -7.80 2.48 -24.44
CA ARG A 50 -8.54 3.23 -23.40
C ARG A 50 -7.85 4.51 -22.95
N GLN A 51 -6.58 4.72 -23.26
CA GLN A 51 -5.83 5.90 -22.82
C GLN A 51 -6.46 7.20 -23.32
N ALA A 52 -7.03 7.18 -24.53
CA ALA A 52 -7.73 8.34 -25.10
C ALA A 52 -8.96 8.74 -24.25
N ASP A 53 -9.65 7.77 -23.66
CA ASP A 53 -10.85 8.02 -22.87
C ASP A 53 -10.55 8.58 -21.47
N ARG A 54 -9.29 8.54 -21.04
CA ARG A 54 -8.83 9.04 -19.73
C ARG A 54 -9.72 8.60 -18.57
N VAL A 55 -10.10 7.33 -18.57
CA VAL A 55 -11.09 6.75 -17.62
C VAL A 55 -10.73 6.88 -16.14
N CYS A 56 -9.46 7.17 -15.83
CA CYS A 56 -8.98 7.41 -14.46
C CYS A 56 -8.75 8.90 -14.16
N ALA A 57 -9.14 9.81 -15.07
CA ALA A 57 -9.07 11.25 -14.80
C ALA A 57 -10.14 11.62 -13.75
N THR A 58 -9.67 12.00 -12.57
CA THR A 58 -10.53 12.48 -11.49
C THR A 58 -10.44 13.99 -11.37
N ARG A 59 -11.51 14.63 -10.86
CA ARG A 59 -11.54 16.08 -10.62
C ARG A 59 -10.40 16.54 -9.70
N TYR A 60 -10.03 15.71 -8.73
CA TYR A 60 -8.99 15.99 -7.75
C TYR A 60 -7.87 14.95 -7.85
N PRO A 61 -6.61 15.31 -7.56
CA PRO A 61 -5.51 14.37 -7.58
C PRO A 61 -5.72 13.25 -6.55
N ILE A 62 -5.10 12.11 -6.80
CA ILE A 62 -5.15 10.94 -5.94
C ILE A 62 -3.90 10.93 -5.07
N LEU A 63 -4.07 10.91 -3.76
CA LEU A 63 -3.04 10.67 -2.77
C LEU A 63 -3.04 9.19 -2.39
N MET A 64 -1.96 8.49 -2.69
CA MET A 64 -1.77 7.09 -2.33
C MET A 64 -1.02 6.98 -1.01
N VAL A 65 -1.64 6.33 -0.01
CA VAL A 65 -1.12 6.19 1.35
C VAL A 65 -0.82 4.74 1.63
N HIS A 66 0.47 4.41 1.78
CA HIS A 66 0.92 3.04 2.03
C HIS A 66 0.62 2.56 3.46
N GLY A 67 0.79 1.27 3.70
CA GLY A 67 0.66 0.67 5.03
C GLY A 67 1.98 0.65 5.80
N VAL A 68 1.98 -0.10 6.91
CA VAL A 68 3.15 -0.29 7.78
C VAL A 68 4.25 -1.09 7.08
N PHE A 69 5.51 -0.84 7.45
CA PHE A 69 6.75 -1.55 7.05
C PHE A 69 7.25 -1.33 5.62
N PHE A 70 6.56 -0.58 4.80
CA PHE A 70 6.97 -0.30 3.43
C PHE A 70 6.87 1.19 3.14
N ARG A 71 7.71 1.65 2.19
CA ARG A 71 7.69 3.03 1.68
C ARG A 71 7.55 3.04 0.17
N ASP A 72 7.20 4.21 -0.34
CA ASP A 72 7.15 4.47 -1.78
C ASP A 72 8.55 4.82 -2.27
N PHE A 73 9.35 3.78 -2.60
CA PHE A 73 10.66 3.98 -3.22
C PHE A 73 10.52 4.17 -4.73
N ARG A 74 11.38 5.00 -5.30
CA ARG A 74 11.38 5.26 -6.75
C ARG A 74 11.47 3.99 -7.61
N TYR A 75 12.22 2.99 -7.16
CA TYR A 75 12.46 1.74 -7.88
C TYR A 75 11.74 0.53 -7.29
N LEU A 76 11.21 0.64 -6.11
CA LEU A 76 10.45 -0.41 -5.42
C LEU A 76 9.18 0.23 -4.82
N ASN A 77 8.28 0.58 -5.71
CA ASN A 77 7.04 1.23 -5.31
C ASN A 77 6.14 0.24 -4.57
N TYR A 78 5.64 0.64 -3.40
CA TYR A 78 4.69 -0.15 -2.61
C TYR A 78 3.48 -0.63 -3.42
N TRP A 79 2.98 0.22 -4.29
CA TRP A 79 1.81 -0.01 -5.11
C TRP A 79 2.11 -0.79 -6.41
N GLY A 80 3.38 -1.14 -6.64
CA GLY A 80 3.82 -1.86 -7.82
C GLY A 80 3.51 -1.09 -9.11
N ARG A 81 2.79 -1.71 -10.02
CA ARG A 81 2.43 -1.14 -11.34
C ARG A 81 1.12 -0.34 -11.35
N ILE A 82 0.38 -0.30 -10.22
CA ILE A 82 -0.94 0.34 -10.16
C ILE A 82 -0.87 1.84 -10.46
N PRO A 83 0.02 2.64 -9.84
CA PRO A 83 0.09 4.08 -10.14
C PRO A 83 0.34 4.37 -11.62
N ALA A 84 1.33 3.69 -12.22
CA ALA A 84 1.63 3.88 -13.64
C ALA A 84 0.45 3.55 -14.56
N ALA A 85 -0.34 2.53 -14.22
CA ALA A 85 -1.56 2.20 -14.97
C ALA A 85 -2.64 3.27 -14.81
N LEU A 86 -2.81 3.83 -13.62
CA LEU A 86 -3.76 4.93 -13.36
C LEU A 86 -3.34 6.21 -14.09
N GLU A 87 -2.06 6.57 -14.03
CA GLU A 87 -1.50 7.74 -14.72
C GLU A 87 -1.63 7.62 -16.23
N ALA A 88 -1.33 6.45 -16.81
CA ALA A 88 -1.52 6.17 -18.23
C ALA A 88 -2.98 6.35 -18.69
N ASN A 89 -3.95 6.20 -17.79
CA ASN A 89 -5.37 6.40 -18.02
C ASN A 89 -5.88 7.76 -17.50
N GLY A 90 -4.99 8.71 -17.23
CA GLY A 90 -5.33 10.11 -16.98
C GLY A 90 -5.39 10.55 -15.53
N ALA A 91 -5.05 9.69 -14.56
CA ALA A 91 -4.98 10.08 -13.16
C ALA A 91 -3.77 10.96 -12.86
N THR A 92 -3.89 11.84 -11.87
CA THR A 92 -2.78 12.56 -11.27
C THR A 92 -2.51 11.95 -9.89
N ILE A 93 -1.31 11.36 -9.71
CA ILE A 93 -0.97 10.59 -8.51
C ILE A 93 0.07 11.31 -7.67
N PHE A 94 -0.16 11.34 -6.37
CA PHE A 94 0.79 11.72 -5.32
C PHE A 94 0.95 10.60 -4.32
N TYR A 95 2.09 10.58 -3.62
CA TYR A 95 2.38 9.59 -2.58
C TYR A 95 2.43 10.27 -1.22
N GLY A 96 2.02 9.53 -0.18
CA GLY A 96 2.03 9.99 1.20
C GLY A 96 3.43 10.28 1.71
N ASN A 97 4.40 9.45 1.32
CA ASN A 97 5.82 9.55 1.73
C ASN A 97 6.03 9.66 3.25
N HIS A 98 5.02 9.26 4.04
CA HIS A 98 5.08 9.24 5.50
C HIS A 98 5.95 8.09 6.01
N GLN A 99 6.29 8.11 7.29
CA GLN A 99 7.10 7.06 7.90
C GLN A 99 6.39 5.70 7.88
N SER A 100 7.18 4.63 7.64
CA SER A 100 6.67 3.27 7.50
C SER A 100 6.23 2.64 8.81
N ALA A 101 6.82 3.07 9.92
CA ALA A 101 6.47 2.61 11.26
C ALA A 101 6.43 3.79 12.22
N ALA A 102 5.24 4.31 12.43
CA ALA A 102 4.94 5.35 13.39
C ALA A 102 3.53 5.12 13.94
N SER A 103 3.17 5.82 15.01
CA SER A 103 1.79 5.80 15.52
C SER A 103 0.80 6.29 14.47
N VAL A 104 -0.47 5.94 14.61
CA VAL A 104 -1.55 6.49 13.76
C VAL A 104 -1.60 8.01 13.87
N ALA A 105 -1.36 8.56 15.05
CA ALA A 105 -1.36 9.99 15.26
C ALA A 105 -0.20 10.70 14.54
N ASP A 106 1.01 10.15 14.57
CA ASP A 106 2.18 10.75 13.91
C ASP A 106 2.07 10.61 12.40
N SER A 107 1.74 9.42 11.89
CA SER A 107 1.48 9.21 10.46
C SER A 107 0.33 10.10 9.95
N GLY A 108 -0.71 10.28 10.77
CA GLY A 108 -1.82 11.17 10.43
C GLY A 108 -1.40 12.63 10.27
N ARG A 109 -0.46 13.12 11.10
CA ARG A 109 0.11 14.48 10.96
C ARG A 109 0.89 14.62 9.66
N GLU A 110 1.76 13.66 9.34
CA GLU A 110 2.53 13.66 8.09
C GLU A 110 1.60 13.65 6.86
N ILE A 111 0.50 12.88 6.92
CA ILE A 111 -0.52 12.84 5.85
C ILE A 111 -1.25 14.18 5.75
N ALA A 112 -1.61 14.81 6.88
CA ALA A 112 -2.24 16.13 6.88
C ALA A 112 -1.34 17.18 6.23
N ASP A 113 -0.05 17.21 6.59
CA ASP A 113 0.95 18.11 6.00
C ASP A 113 1.09 17.82 4.48
N ARG A 114 1.12 16.54 4.09
CA ARG A 114 1.20 16.16 2.69
C ARG A 114 -0.03 16.59 1.88
N ILE A 115 -1.22 16.49 2.43
CA ILE A 115 -2.45 17.02 1.82
C ILE A 115 -2.27 18.52 1.57
N GLN A 116 -1.90 19.30 2.58
CA GLN A 116 -1.72 20.75 2.44
C GLN A 116 -0.66 21.10 1.39
N GLN A 117 0.44 20.36 1.35
CA GLN A 117 1.47 20.53 0.33
C GLN A 117 0.92 20.30 -1.08
N ILE A 118 0.16 19.21 -1.31
CA ILE A 118 -0.44 18.89 -2.62
C ILE A 118 -1.40 20.00 -3.05
N LEU A 119 -2.24 20.50 -2.15
CA LEU A 119 -3.16 21.60 -2.44
C LEU A 119 -2.41 22.85 -2.89
N LYS A 120 -1.30 23.16 -2.21
CA LYS A 120 -0.45 24.31 -2.56
C LYS A 120 0.28 24.12 -3.90
N GLU A 121 0.79 22.91 -4.16
CA GLU A 121 1.52 22.58 -5.39
C GLU A 121 0.60 22.60 -6.63
N THR A 122 -0.64 22.13 -6.47
CA THR A 122 -1.56 21.91 -7.59
C THR A 122 -2.61 23.00 -7.75
N GLY A 123 -2.84 23.80 -6.71
CA GLY A 123 -3.95 24.75 -6.67
C GLY A 123 -5.33 24.11 -6.59
N CYS A 124 -5.42 22.78 -6.40
CA CYS A 124 -6.70 22.09 -6.27
C CYS A 124 -7.32 22.32 -4.89
N GLY A 125 -8.65 22.26 -4.79
CA GLY A 125 -9.34 22.46 -3.51
C GLY A 125 -9.40 21.22 -2.63
N LYS A 126 -9.22 20.02 -3.19
CA LYS A 126 -9.34 18.74 -2.49
C LYS A 126 -8.41 17.69 -3.09
N VAL A 127 -8.25 16.56 -2.36
CA VAL A 127 -7.62 15.33 -2.84
C VAL A 127 -8.58 14.15 -2.71
N ASN A 128 -8.39 13.10 -3.51
CA ASN A 128 -8.93 11.77 -3.26
C ASN A 128 -7.85 10.93 -2.59
N ILE A 129 -8.18 10.14 -1.59
CA ILE A 129 -7.22 9.29 -0.89
C ILE A 129 -7.51 7.83 -1.22
N ILE A 130 -6.47 7.08 -1.61
CA ILE A 130 -6.48 5.62 -1.66
C ILE A 130 -5.44 5.14 -0.65
N ALA A 131 -5.92 4.49 0.40
CA ALA A 131 -5.09 4.07 1.51
C ALA A 131 -5.11 2.56 1.70
N HIS A 132 -3.95 1.96 1.98
CA HIS A 132 -3.84 0.52 2.22
C HIS A 132 -3.43 0.24 3.66
N SER A 133 -4.00 -0.83 4.25
CA SER A 133 -3.64 -1.32 5.59
C SER A 133 -3.74 -0.21 6.66
N LYS A 134 -2.70 -0.04 7.50
CA LYS A 134 -2.60 1.02 8.51
C LYS A 134 -2.83 2.42 7.93
N GLY A 135 -2.41 2.67 6.68
CA GLY A 135 -2.61 3.97 6.03
C GLY A 135 -4.06 4.45 5.99
N GLY A 136 -5.03 3.53 6.02
CA GLY A 136 -6.44 3.88 6.16
C GLY A 136 -6.80 4.44 7.53
N LEU A 137 -6.21 3.92 8.62
CA LEU A 137 -6.37 4.45 9.97
C LEU A 137 -5.71 5.83 10.08
N ASP A 138 -4.49 5.96 9.54
CA ASP A 138 -3.73 7.20 9.51
C ASP A 138 -4.49 8.31 8.76
N SER A 139 -5.08 7.95 7.61
CA SER A 139 -5.90 8.87 6.81
C SER A 139 -7.18 9.29 7.53
N ARG A 140 -7.87 8.36 8.19
CA ARG A 140 -9.06 8.69 9.02
C ARG A 140 -8.69 9.64 10.14
N TYR A 141 -7.54 9.43 10.80
CA TYR A 141 -7.05 10.33 11.83
C TYR A 141 -6.80 11.74 11.28
N ALA A 142 -6.11 11.84 10.14
CA ALA A 142 -5.87 13.12 9.48
C ALA A 142 -7.19 13.85 9.13
N ILE A 143 -8.15 13.12 8.57
CA ILE A 143 -9.45 13.67 8.14
C ILE A 143 -10.27 14.14 9.34
N SER A 144 -10.49 13.26 10.34
CA SER A 144 -11.47 13.50 11.40
C SER A 144 -10.89 14.24 12.61
N LYS A 145 -9.60 14.00 12.96
CA LYS A 145 -8.98 14.60 14.15
C LYS A 145 -8.16 15.85 13.83
N LEU A 146 -7.52 15.90 12.66
CA LEU A 146 -6.66 17.01 12.28
C LEU A 146 -7.34 18.00 11.32
N GLY A 147 -8.65 17.89 11.15
CA GLY A 147 -9.43 18.86 10.39
C GLY A 147 -9.22 18.85 8.88
N MET A 148 -8.77 17.72 8.30
CA MET A 148 -8.54 17.64 6.85
C MET A 148 -9.82 17.33 6.04
N ALA A 149 -10.97 17.11 6.67
CA ALA A 149 -12.24 16.84 6.00
C ALA A 149 -12.60 17.84 4.87
N PRO A 150 -12.43 19.16 5.03
CA PRO A 150 -12.72 20.12 3.96
C PRO A 150 -11.85 19.92 2.70
N TYR A 151 -10.68 19.33 2.85
CA TYR A 151 -9.67 19.15 1.81
C TYR A 151 -9.63 17.75 1.19
N VAL A 152 -10.50 16.85 1.64
CA VAL A 152 -10.61 15.48 1.12
C VAL A 152 -11.98 15.32 0.45
N ALA A 153 -12.00 14.79 -0.75
CA ALA A 153 -13.24 14.48 -1.47
C ALA A 153 -13.70 13.04 -1.20
N SER A 154 -12.75 12.11 -1.18
CA SER A 154 -13.03 10.70 -0.89
C SER A 154 -11.87 10.01 -0.18
N LEU A 155 -12.19 9.00 0.61
CA LEU A 155 -11.26 8.06 1.21
C LEU A 155 -11.65 6.64 0.81
N THR A 156 -10.81 5.96 0.04
CA THR A 156 -10.95 4.53 -0.26
C THR A 156 -9.92 3.75 0.55
N THR A 157 -10.38 2.83 1.38
CA THR A 157 -9.50 1.98 2.19
C THR A 157 -9.42 0.57 1.62
N ILE A 158 -8.21 0.03 1.52
CA ILE A 158 -7.93 -1.31 1.01
C ILE A 158 -7.30 -2.13 2.14
N ASN A 159 -7.95 -3.21 2.55
CA ASN A 159 -7.48 -4.10 3.62
C ASN A 159 -7.09 -3.37 4.92
N THR A 160 -7.74 -2.26 5.23
CA THR A 160 -7.49 -1.51 6.47
C THR A 160 -8.12 -2.25 7.66
N PRO A 161 -7.35 -2.50 8.73
CA PRO A 161 -7.86 -3.20 9.90
C PRO A 161 -8.68 -2.26 10.81
N HIS A 162 -9.86 -1.82 10.34
CA HIS A 162 -10.73 -0.90 11.09
C HIS A 162 -11.19 -1.42 12.46
N ARG A 163 -11.13 -2.73 12.67
CA ARG A 163 -11.48 -3.40 13.94
C ARG A 163 -10.29 -4.08 14.61
N GLY A 164 -9.07 -3.75 14.16
CA GLY A 164 -7.84 -4.35 14.63
C GLY A 164 -7.38 -5.54 13.81
N CYS A 165 -6.22 -6.06 14.18
CA CYS A 165 -5.53 -7.17 13.55
C CYS A 165 -5.15 -8.18 14.62
N GLU A 166 -5.72 -9.39 14.57
CA GLU A 166 -5.43 -10.48 15.52
C GLU A 166 -3.93 -10.80 15.65
N PHE A 167 -3.17 -10.62 14.58
CA PHE A 167 -1.72 -10.81 14.62
C PHE A 167 -1.04 -9.77 15.51
N ALA A 168 -1.50 -8.52 15.53
CA ALA A 168 -0.97 -7.49 16.41
C ALA A 168 -1.26 -7.82 17.88
N ASP A 169 -2.49 -8.25 18.18
CA ASP A 169 -2.87 -8.70 19.52
C ASP A 169 -2.06 -9.92 19.96
N TYR A 170 -1.85 -10.90 19.07
CA TYR A 170 -1.00 -12.07 19.33
C TYR A 170 0.45 -11.68 19.58
N LEU A 171 1.02 -10.82 18.76
CA LEU A 171 2.42 -10.39 18.87
C LEU A 171 2.68 -9.69 20.21
N LEU A 172 1.80 -8.78 20.61
CA LEU A 172 1.96 -8.03 21.85
C LEU A 172 1.54 -8.84 23.09
N GLY A 173 0.56 -9.75 22.97
CA GLY A 173 0.04 -10.52 24.08
C GLY A 173 0.80 -11.81 24.40
N LYS A 174 1.48 -12.42 23.43
CA LYS A 174 2.13 -13.73 23.59
C LYS A 174 3.66 -13.67 23.59
N ILE A 175 4.26 -12.64 23.02
CA ILE A 175 5.71 -12.50 22.98
C ILE A 175 6.16 -11.69 24.19
N PRO A 176 7.16 -12.16 24.99
CA PRO A 176 7.70 -11.41 26.12
C PRO A 176 8.24 -10.04 25.67
N GLU A 177 8.04 -9.00 26.48
CA GLU A 177 8.43 -7.60 26.17
C GLU A 177 9.89 -7.47 25.72
N LYS A 178 10.81 -8.20 26.36
CA LYS A 178 12.23 -8.20 25.98
C LYS A 178 12.45 -8.66 24.53
N GLN A 179 11.67 -9.64 24.07
CA GLN A 179 11.74 -10.14 22.69
C GLN A 179 11.06 -9.17 21.74
N GLN A 180 9.93 -8.59 22.13
CA GLN A 180 9.27 -7.53 21.36
C GLN A 180 10.23 -6.36 21.11
N GLN A 181 10.95 -5.90 22.16
CA GLN A 181 11.91 -4.82 22.05
C GLN A 181 13.10 -5.18 21.14
N THR A 182 13.56 -6.44 21.18
CA THR A 182 14.63 -6.91 20.29
C THR A 182 14.18 -6.86 18.82
N VAL A 183 12.98 -7.34 18.55
CA VAL A 183 12.38 -7.29 17.19
C VAL A 183 12.19 -5.84 16.77
N ALA A 184 11.63 -4.99 17.63
CA ALA A 184 11.42 -3.57 17.36
C ALA A 184 12.72 -2.84 17.03
N ASN A 185 13.78 -3.07 17.78
CA ASN A 185 15.09 -2.44 17.54
C ASN A 185 15.68 -2.87 16.20
N ALA A 186 15.53 -4.15 15.82
CA ALA A 186 15.97 -4.64 14.51
C ALA A 186 15.19 -3.98 13.36
N TYR A 187 13.85 -3.93 13.47
CA TYR A 187 12.99 -3.28 12.48
C TYR A 187 13.26 -1.77 12.39
N ASN A 188 13.29 -1.07 13.52
CA ASN A 188 13.56 0.37 13.56
C ASN A 188 14.93 0.70 12.94
N SER A 189 15.95 -0.13 13.19
CA SER A 189 17.28 0.04 12.59
C SER A 189 17.25 -0.17 11.07
N ALA A 190 16.51 -1.16 10.60
CA ALA A 190 16.34 -1.40 9.16
C ALA A 190 15.58 -0.25 8.49
N LEU A 191 14.48 0.21 9.09
CA LEU A 191 13.65 1.29 8.56
C LEU A 191 14.39 2.64 8.53
N LYS A 192 15.23 2.92 9.54
CA LYS A 192 16.12 4.09 9.51
C LYS A 192 17.07 4.05 8.31
N LYS A 193 17.65 2.89 7.98
CA LYS A 193 18.48 2.73 6.78
C LYS A 193 17.71 2.91 5.48
N LEU A 194 16.41 2.66 5.52
CA LEU A 194 15.49 2.85 4.40
C LEU A 194 14.90 4.26 4.34
N GLY A 195 15.28 5.16 5.26
CA GLY A 195 14.95 6.58 5.20
C GLY A 195 13.86 7.04 6.18
N ASP A 196 13.38 6.19 7.09
CA ASP A 196 12.54 6.64 8.20
C ASP A 196 13.41 7.44 9.19
N THR A 197 12.92 8.59 9.61
CA THR A 197 13.65 9.45 10.54
C THR A 197 13.50 9.00 11.98
N ASN A 198 12.30 8.58 12.37
CA ASN A 198 11.98 8.19 13.74
C ASN A 198 10.99 7.01 13.77
N PRO A 199 11.37 5.83 13.25
CA PRO A 199 10.48 4.68 13.24
C PRO A 199 10.23 4.15 14.65
N ASP A 200 8.97 3.86 14.96
CA ASP A 200 8.51 3.21 16.18
C ASP A 200 7.62 2.01 15.83
N PHE A 201 8.26 0.85 15.74
CA PHE A 201 7.60 -0.42 15.44
C PHE A 201 6.52 -0.77 16.47
N ILE A 202 6.82 -0.60 17.77
CA ILE A 202 5.89 -0.96 18.84
C ILE A 202 4.64 -0.07 18.77
N ALA A 203 4.80 1.24 18.64
CA ALA A 203 3.68 2.15 18.51
C ALA A 203 2.81 1.79 17.28
N ALA A 204 3.45 1.53 16.13
CA ALA A 204 2.74 1.16 14.92
C ALA A 204 1.92 -0.14 15.07
N VAL A 205 2.46 -1.15 15.77
CA VAL A 205 1.77 -2.42 16.02
C VAL A 205 0.70 -2.28 17.08
N THR A 206 0.95 -1.50 18.13
CA THR A 206 -0.02 -1.23 19.21
C THR A 206 -1.30 -0.60 18.65
N ASP A 207 -1.17 0.37 17.75
CA ASP A 207 -2.30 1.03 17.10
C ASP A 207 -3.12 0.09 16.17
N LEU A 208 -2.57 -1.09 15.83
CA LEU A 208 -3.27 -2.12 15.06
C LEU A 208 -4.00 -3.15 15.92
N THR A 209 -3.92 -3.08 17.24
CA THR A 209 -4.67 -4.00 18.12
C THR A 209 -6.17 -3.73 18.08
N ALA A 210 -6.97 -4.74 18.43
CA ALA A 210 -8.42 -4.60 18.45
C ALA A 210 -8.88 -3.50 19.39
N SER A 211 -8.28 -3.40 20.59
CA SER A 211 -8.61 -2.37 21.59
C SER A 211 -8.24 -0.95 21.12
N ALA A 212 -7.07 -0.78 20.50
CA ALA A 212 -6.67 0.52 19.95
C ALA A 212 -7.60 0.97 18.82
N CYS A 213 -7.93 0.06 17.90
CA CYS A 213 -8.87 0.36 16.81
C CYS A 213 -10.29 0.65 17.31
N GLU A 214 -10.75 -0.03 18.36
CA GLU A 214 -12.05 0.27 18.99
C GLU A 214 -12.05 1.68 19.59
N ASN A 215 -11.00 2.07 20.31
CA ASN A 215 -10.85 3.41 20.86
C ASN A 215 -10.81 4.45 19.74
N LEU A 216 -10.02 4.21 18.69
CA LEU A 216 -9.94 5.07 17.52
C LEU A 216 -11.31 5.26 16.87
N ASN A 217 -12.10 4.20 16.72
CA ASN A 217 -13.45 4.27 16.15
C ASN A 217 -14.44 5.09 16.99
N ARG A 218 -14.27 5.09 18.33
CA ARG A 218 -15.10 5.95 19.21
C ARG A 218 -14.70 7.42 19.10
N GLU A 219 -13.42 7.70 18.89
CA GLU A 219 -12.89 9.07 18.82
C GLU A 219 -13.02 9.73 17.46
N LEU A 220 -13.12 8.95 16.39
CA LEU A 220 -13.14 9.41 15.01
C LEU A 220 -14.52 9.18 14.39
N PRO A 221 -15.44 10.13 14.51
CA PRO A 221 -16.71 10.06 13.79
C PRO A 221 -16.47 10.14 12.27
N ASP A 222 -17.38 9.57 11.50
CA ASP A 222 -17.35 9.69 10.05
C ASP A 222 -17.47 11.17 9.64
N PRO A 223 -16.52 11.67 8.85
CA PRO A 223 -16.48 13.08 8.52
C PRO A 223 -17.59 13.44 7.52
N GLN A 224 -18.31 14.52 7.79
CA GLN A 224 -19.30 15.03 6.85
C GLN A 224 -18.62 15.59 5.59
N GLY A 225 -19.21 15.30 4.43
CA GLY A 225 -18.74 15.82 3.14
C GLY A 225 -17.52 15.10 2.55
N VAL A 226 -17.10 13.98 3.12
CA VAL A 226 -16.11 13.06 2.57
C VAL A 226 -16.82 11.76 2.21
N TYR A 227 -16.64 11.30 0.98
CA TYR A 227 -17.14 9.99 0.55
C TYR A 227 -16.18 8.90 1.05
N ILE A 228 -16.70 7.95 1.84
CA ILE A 228 -15.93 6.83 2.41
C ILE A 228 -16.50 5.51 1.92
#